data_af668b97f8b903b904be550d3f047d76
#
_entry.id   af668b97f8b903b904be550d3f047d76
#
_cell.length_a   1.000
_cell.length_b   1.000
_cell.length_c   1.000
_cell.angle_alpha   90.00
_cell.angle_beta   90.00
_cell.angle_gamma   90.00
#
_symmetry.space_group_name_H-M   'P 1'
#
loop_
_entity.id
_entity.type
_entity.pdbx_description
1 polymer ?
#
loop_
_entity_poly.entity_id
_entity_poly.type
_entity_poly.pdbx_seq_one_letter_code
_entity_poly.pdbx_strand_id
1 'polypeptide(L)'
;MGLDFIGKFKDNSSNGYSWILPAIDYFTKWVEPIPTKKATDKFVMDFIENKIITRFGAPTKITTDNAKAFSSAEFTSFSFNYGIILSHSSNYYPQGNGLAESSNKNLMTILKKTVGNNKKSWDGKIKYALRADRITKKSATEKTPFELMHGLIVSLPIYLQLPAMKMLQEYEMEEDSVPNRINQIIELDENRRKALDHSIRNQDKIKRTFNKSARSRPFQIGDTILLWDKRREKPGRNRKFDSLWLGPYIIYDVADTNSFLLNTMEGERLLFPVNGK
;
A
#
# COMPACT_ATOMS: atom_id res chain seq x y z
N MET A 1 -5.51 5.79 -2.58
CA MET A 1 -5.61 4.43 -2.01
C MET A 1 -4.62 3.52 -2.71
N GLY A 2 -3.94 2.60 -2.01
CA GLY A 2 -3.06 1.58 -2.59
C GLY A 2 -3.69 0.21 -2.59
N LEU A 3 -3.51 -0.55 -3.67
CA LEU A 3 -3.87 -1.95 -3.78
C LEU A 3 -2.63 -2.77 -4.15
N ASP A 4 -2.50 -3.94 -3.56
CA ASP A 4 -1.41 -4.86 -3.86
C ASP A 4 -1.80 -6.26 -3.38
N PHE A 5 -1.39 -7.32 -4.09
CA PHE A 5 -1.67 -8.67 -3.65
C PHE A 5 -0.56 -9.23 -2.77
N ILE A 6 -0.92 -9.74 -1.60
CA ILE A 6 -0.02 -10.51 -0.74
C ILE A 6 -0.21 -12.00 -1.01
N GLY A 7 0.84 -12.67 -1.44
CA GLY A 7 0.83 -14.12 -1.75
C GLY A 7 1.62 -14.41 -3.03
N LYS A 8 1.54 -15.54 -3.64
CA LYS A 8 0.75 -16.76 -3.32
C LYS A 8 1.35 -17.45 -2.08
N PHE A 9 0.50 -17.75 -1.09
CA PHE A 9 0.97 -18.51 0.07
C PHE A 9 1.21 -19.97 -0.31
N LYS A 10 2.29 -20.57 0.23
CA LYS A 10 2.59 -22.00 0.03
C LYS A 10 1.51 -22.88 0.65
N ASP A 11 1.08 -22.50 1.87
CA ASP A 11 0.02 -23.17 2.59
C ASP A 11 -1.27 -22.39 2.41
N ASN A 12 -2.19 -22.94 1.64
CA ASN A 12 -3.54 -22.37 1.55
C ASN A 12 -4.20 -22.39 2.94
N SER A 13 -5.10 -21.44 3.19
CA SER A 13 -5.89 -21.46 4.40
C SER A 13 -6.81 -22.69 4.45
N SER A 14 -7.39 -22.95 5.62
CA SER A 14 -8.38 -24.02 5.79
C SER A 14 -9.58 -23.88 4.86
N ASN A 15 -9.90 -22.64 4.44
CA ASN A 15 -10.96 -22.33 3.48
C ASN A 15 -10.46 -22.26 2.01
N GLY A 16 -9.20 -22.65 1.77
CA GLY A 16 -8.61 -22.71 0.43
C GLY A 16 -8.15 -21.36 -0.14
N TYR A 17 -8.04 -20.32 0.67
CA TYR A 17 -7.51 -19.04 0.23
C TYR A 17 -5.99 -19.10 0.06
N SER A 18 -5.49 -18.45 -1.00
CA SER A 18 -4.05 -18.41 -1.35
C SER A 18 -3.47 -17.01 -1.35
N TRP A 19 -4.32 -15.98 -1.30
CA TRP A 19 -3.94 -14.58 -1.42
C TRP A 19 -4.70 -13.72 -0.42
N ILE A 20 -4.15 -12.56 -0.11
CA ILE A 20 -4.85 -11.45 0.55
C ILE A 20 -4.78 -10.25 -0.38
N LEU A 21 -5.91 -9.58 -0.61
CA LEU A 21 -5.98 -8.28 -1.27
C LEU A 21 -6.25 -7.20 -0.22
N PRO A 22 -5.26 -6.44 0.25
CA PRO A 22 -5.46 -5.27 1.07
C PRO A 22 -5.69 -4.02 0.23
N ALA A 23 -6.65 -3.19 0.64
CA ALA A 23 -6.79 -1.81 0.24
C ALA A 23 -6.29 -0.92 1.38
N ILE A 24 -5.41 0.04 1.08
CA ILE A 24 -4.75 0.87 2.07
C ILE A 24 -5.03 2.34 1.76
N ASP A 25 -5.61 3.05 2.71
CA ASP A 25 -5.68 4.51 2.62
C ASP A 25 -4.32 5.14 2.95
N TYR A 26 -3.81 5.95 2.03
CA TYR A 26 -2.46 6.50 2.18
C TYR A 26 -2.33 7.57 3.25
N PHE A 27 -3.42 8.22 3.60
CA PHE A 27 -3.42 9.23 4.66
C PHE A 27 -3.56 8.57 6.04
N THR A 28 -4.69 7.94 6.31
CA THR A 28 -5.00 7.37 7.63
C THR A 28 -4.22 6.10 7.95
N LYS A 29 -3.63 5.45 6.94
CA LYS A 29 -3.04 4.10 7.03
C LYS A 29 -4.06 3.02 7.38
N TRP A 30 -5.33 3.29 7.17
CA TRP A 30 -6.40 2.32 7.33
C TRP A 30 -6.29 1.22 6.29
N VAL A 31 -6.41 -0.03 6.74
CA VAL A 31 -6.31 -1.21 5.87
C VAL A 31 -7.63 -1.97 5.90
N GLU A 32 -8.14 -2.31 4.70
CA GLU A 32 -9.24 -3.26 4.49
C GLU A 32 -8.70 -4.45 3.69
N PRO A 33 -8.42 -5.59 4.33
CA PRO A 33 -7.96 -6.79 3.65
C PRO A 33 -9.10 -7.76 3.38
N ILE A 34 -9.01 -8.49 2.26
CA ILE A 34 -9.90 -9.60 1.96
C ILE A 34 -9.09 -10.81 1.49
N PRO A 35 -9.31 -12.02 2.04
CA PRO A 35 -8.71 -13.24 1.53
C PRO A 35 -9.37 -13.67 0.22
N THR A 36 -8.57 -14.21 -0.71
CA THR A 36 -9.07 -14.72 -1.99
C THR A 36 -8.35 -15.99 -2.44
N LYS A 37 -9.06 -16.81 -3.21
CA LYS A 37 -8.50 -18.01 -3.85
C LYS A 37 -7.73 -17.67 -5.12
N LYS A 38 -8.14 -16.62 -5.82
CA LYS A 38 -7.59 -16.21 -7.12
C LYS A 38 -7.41 -14.69 -7.18
N ALA A 39 -6.30 -14.24 -7.75
CA ALA A 39 -6.02 -12.83 -8.01
C ALA A 39 -6.56 -12.47 -9.41
N THR A 40 -7.84 -12.12 -9.49
CA THR A 40 -8.52 -11.74 -10.74
C THR A 40 -9.06 -10.31 -10.65
N ASP A 41 -9.19 -9.65 -11.79
CA ASP A 41 -9.78 -8.32 -11.96
C ASP A 41 -11.23 -8.25 -11.47
N LYS A 42 -12.06 -9.23 -11.82
CA LYS A 42 -13.43 -9.33 -11.33
C LYS A 42 -13.49 -9.30 -9.81
N PHE A 43 -12.63 -10.07 -9.13
CA PHE A 43 -12.57 -10.07 -7.68
C PHE A 43 -12.14 -8.72 -7.11
N VAL A 44 -11.20 -8.04 -7.78
CA VAL A 44 -10.74 -6.69 -7.39
C VAL A 44 -11.89 -5.69 -7.50
N MET A 45 -12.63 -5.70 -8.62
CA MET A 45 -13.79 -4.82 -8.83
C MET A 45 -14.87 -5.05 -7.77
N ASP A 46 -15.28 -6.31 -7.56
CA ASP A 46 -16.25 -6.69 -6.54
C ASP A 46 -15.82 -6.25 -5.12
N PHE A 47 -14.53 -6.36 -4.82
CA PHE A 47 -13.99 -5.92 -3.54
C PHE A 47 -14.05 -4.39 -3.39
N ILE A 48 -13.63 -3.65 -4.41
CA ILE A 48 -13.65 -2.18 -4.37
C ILE A 48 -15.09 -1.69 -4.24
N GLU A 49 -16.00 -2.22 -5.04
CA GLU A 49 -17.40 -1.83 -5.00
C GLU A 49 -18.04 -2.12 -3.65
N ASN A 50 -17.98 -3.37 -3.20
CA ASN A 50 -18.74 -3.84 -2.04
C ASN A 50 -18.09 -3.54 -0.67
N LYS A 51 -16.78 -3.28 -0.61
CA LYS A 51 -16.08 -3.05 0.66
C LYS A 51 -15.48 -1.66 0.80
N ILE A 52 -15.21 -0.99 -0.31
CA ILE A 52 -14.63 0.35 -0.28
C ILE A 52 -15.68 1.39 -0.62
N ILE A 53 -16.26 1.35 -1.83
CA ILE A 53 -17.17 2.40 -2.29
C ILE A 53 -18.43 2.48 -1.42
N THR A 54 -19.05 1.35 -1.09
CA THR A 54 -20.26 1.31 -0.26
C THR A 54 -20.06 1.80 1.17
N ARG A 55 -18.80 1.81 1.67
CA ARG A 55 -18.50 2.19 3.07
C ARG A 55 -17.81 3.53 3.21
N PHE A 56 -17.00 3.91 2.25
CA PHE A 56 -16.11 5.08 2.33
C PHE A 56 -16.27 6.04 1.16
N GLY A 57 -17.06 5.67 0.15
CA GLY A 57 -17.14 6.40 -1.13
C GLY A 57 -16.04 6.01 -2.11
N ALA A 58 -16.17 6.51 -3.35
CA ALA A 58 -15.18 6.24 -4.39
C ALA A 58 -13.87 6.98 -4.09
N PRO A 59 -12.71 6.27 -4.11
CA PRO A 59 -11.43 6.91 -3.92
C PRO A 59 -11.06 7.74 -5.16
N THR A 60 -10.52 8.93 -4.97
CA THR A 60 -10.09 9.81 -6.08
C THR A 60 -9.01 9.14 -6.94
N LYS A 61 -8.10 8.38 -6.30
CA LYS A 61 -6.98 7.73 -6.99
C LYS A 61 -6.69 6.36 -6.40
N ILE A 62 -6.47 5.38 -7.27
CA ILE A 62 -5.96 4.05 -6.90
C ILE A 62 -4.55 3.88 -7.49
N THR A 63 -3.61 3.48 -6.63
CA THR A 63 -2.25 3.13 -7.03
C THR A 63 -2.05 1.62 -6.90
N THR A 64 -1.56 0.97 -7.96
CA THR A 64 -1.34 -0.47 -8.01
C THR A 64 0.04 -0.78 -8.59
N ASP A 65 0.46 -2.02 -8.50
CA ASP A 65 1.51 -2.55 -9.39
C ASP A 65 0.94 -2.89 -10.78
N ASN A 66 1.80 -3.40 -11.67
CA ASN A 66 1.43 -3.81 -13.03
C ASN A 66 0.94 -5.27 -13.11
N ALA A 67 0.36 -5.83 -12.04
CA ALA A 67 -0.22 -7.15 -12.10
C ALA A 67 -1.43 -7.19 -13.04
N LYS A 68 -1.62 -8.30 -13.76
CA LYS A 68 -2.70 -8.45 -14.77
C LYS A 68 -4.09 -8.11 -14.23
N ALA A 69 -4.37 -8.39 -12.95
CA ALA A 69 -5.64 -8.08 -12.32
C ALA A 69 -5.93 -6.59 -12.19
N PHE A 70 -4.91 -5.72 -12.26
CA PHE A 70 -5.03 -4.26 -12.16
C PHE A 70 -4.84 -3.55 -13.50
N SER A 71 -4.46 -4.26 -14.57
CA SER A 71 -4.18 -3.71 -15.89
C SER A 71 -5.13 -4.22 -16.97
N SER A 72 -6.26 -4.85 -16.59
CA SER A 72 -7.28 -5.29 -17.53
C SER A 72 -8.11 -4.11 -18.06
N ALA A 73 -8.66 -4.26 -19.27
CA ALA A 73 -9.58 -3.28 -19.86
C ALA A 73 -10.83 -3.11 -18.99
N GLU A 74 -11.33 -4.20 -18.42
CA GLU A 74 -12.48 -4.24 -17.53
C GLU A 74 -12.25 -3.40 -16.28
N PHE A 75 -11.07 -3.56 -15.62
CA PHE A 75 -10.73 -2.77 -14.44
C PHE A 75 -10.52 -1.29 -14.76
N THR A 76 -9.99 -0.99 -15.94
CA THR A 76 -9.85 0.39 -16.43
C THR A 76 -11.22 1.04 -16.66
N SER A 77 -12.14 0.33 -17.33
CA SER A 77 -13.52 0.80 -17.56
C SER A 77 -14.30 0.98 -16.25
N PHE A 78 -14.18 0.02 -15.33
CA PHE A 78 -14.76 0.12 -13.99
C PHE A 78 -14.28 1.39 -13.28
N SER A 79 -12.98 1.61 -13.24
CA SER A 79 -12.39 2.77 -12.57
C SER A 79 -12.86 4.09 -13.21
N PHE A 80 -12.94 4.15 -14.53
CA PHE A 80 -13.45 5.31 -15.26
C PHE A 80 -14.91 5.62 -14.89
N ASN A 81 -15.77 4.61 -14.81
CA ASN A 81 -17.18 4.76 -14.46
C ASN A 81 -17.40 5.34 -13.05
N TYR A 82 -16.50 5.06 -12.13
CA TYR A 82 -16.52 5.62 -10.76
C TYR A 82 -15.70 6.91 -10.61
N GLY A 83 -15.14 7.47 -11.70
CA GLY A 83 -14.29 8.67 -11.65
C GLY A 83 -12.95 8.45 -10.93
N ILE A 84 -12.46 7.22 -10.89
CA ILE A 84 -11.24 6.83 -10.18
C ILE A 84 -10.03 6.96 -11.11
N ILE A 85 -9.03 7.73 -10.71
CA ILE A 85 -7.75 7.85 -11.44
C ILE A 85 -6.88 6.65 -11.12
N LEU A 86 -6.53 5.84 -12.14
CA LEU A 86 -5.57 4.75 -11.99
C LEU A 86 -4.13 5.27 -12.13
N SER A 87 -3.27 4.80 -11.24
CA SER A 87 -1.83 5.07 -11.27
C SER A 87 -1.06 3.78 -11.06
N HIS A 88 -0.34 3.34 -12.08
CA HIS A 88 0.50 2.15 -11.97
C HIS A 88 1.89 2.56 -11.50
N SER A 89 2.42 1.88 -10.47
CA SER A 89 3.82 2.04 -10.11
C SER A 89 4.70 1.35 -11.14
N SER A 90 5.72 2.05 -11.64
CA SER A 90 6.69 1.40 -12.53
C SER A 90 7.45 0.31 -11.76
N ASN A 91 7.81 -0.78 -12.45
CA ASN A 91 8.52 -1.93 -11.87
C ASN A 91 9.85 -1.56 -11.18
N TYR A 92 10.35 -0.35 -11.39
CA TYR A 92 11.64 0.13 -10.92
C TYR A 92 11.55 1.40 -10.05
N TYR A 93 10.32 1.92 -9.82
CA TYR A 93 10.08 3.05 -8.93
C TYR A 93 9.26 2.60 -7.70
N PRO A 94 9.91 1.93 -6.72
CA PRO A 94 9.22 1.37 -5.56
C PRO A 94 8.58 2.45 -4.67
N GLN A 95 8.94 3.71 -4.83
CA GLN A 95 8.35 4.82 -4.07
C GLN A 95 6.87 5.03 -4.39
N GLY A 96 6.42 4.70 -5.61
CA GLY A 96 5.03 4.85 -6.04
C GLY A 96 4.05 3.97 -5.24
N ASN A 97 4.45 2.76 -4.85
CA ASN A 97 3.65 1.85 -4.03
C ASN A 97 4.33 1.45 -2.69
N GLY A 98 5.45 2.10 -2.34
CA GLY A 98 6.22 1.77 -1.14
C GLY A 98 5.43 1.89 0.17
N LEU A 99 4.40 2.74 0.19
CA LEU A 99 3.48 2.84 1.34
C LEU A 99 2.60 1.59 1.45
N ALA A 100 2.08 1.05 0.33
CA ALA A 100 1.31 -0.19 0.33
C ALA A 100 2.20 -1.37 0.71
N GLU A 101 3.40 -1.47 0.14
CA GLU A 101 4.36 -2.54 0.46
C GLU A 101 4.77 -2.54 1.94
N SER A 102 5.06 -1.36 2.52
CA SER A 102 5.43 -1.25 3.93
C SER A 102 4.27 -1.62 4.86
N SER A 103 3.05 -1.20 4.54
CA SER A 103 1.84 -1.55 5.29
C SER A 103 1.53 -3.04 5.18
N ASN A 104 1.68 -3.63 3.99
CA ASN A 104 1.55 -5.07 3.76
C ASN A 104 2.56 -5.87 4.60
N LYS A 105 3.82 -5.40 4.67
CA LYS A 105 4.86 -6.01 5.50
C LYS A 105 4.50 -5.96 6.99
N ASN A 106 3.96 -4.82 7.46
CA ASN A 106 3.51 -4.67 8.85
C ASN A 106 2.34 -5.61 9.15
N LEU A 107 1.30 -5.61 8.33
CA LEU A 107 0.15 -6.50 8.47
C LEU A 107 0.58 -7.97 8.52
N MET A 108 1.47 -8.38 7.59
CA MET A 108 2.01 -9.73 7.57
C MET A 108 2.85 -10.08 8.78
N THR A 109 3.58 -9.12 9.35
CA THR A 109 4.35 -9.33 10.57
C THR A 109 3.43 -9.58 11.77
N ILE A 110 2.35 -8.81 11.90
CA ILE A 110 1.34 -9.00 12.94
C ILE A 110 0.62 -10.33 12.73
N LEU A 111 0.20 -10.62 11.49
CA LEU A 111 -0.51 -11.85 11.16
C LEU A 111 0.32 -13.10 11.48
N LYS A 112 1.61 -13.11 11.13
CA LYS A 112 2.53 -14.22 11.46
C LYS A 112 2.60 -14.48 12.96
N LYS A 113 2.65 -13.43 13.79
CA LYS A 113 2.63 -13.54 15.26
C LYS A 113 1.29 -14.08 15.78
N THR A 114 0.17 -13.68 15.16
CA THR A 114 -1.18 -14.05 15.57
C THR A 114 -1.54 -15.49 15.19
N VAL A 115 -1.01 -15.97 14.05
CA VAL A 115 -1.31 -17.34 13.53
C VAL A 115 -0.60 -18.41 14.36
N GLY A 116 0.62 -18.15 14.87
CA GLY A 116 1.39 -19.12 15.64
C GLY A 116 1.69 -20.39 14.85
N ASN A 117 1.50 -21.56 15.47
CA ASN A 117 1.86 -22.85 14.89
C ASN A 117 0.88 -23.35 13.82
N ASN A 118 -0.40 -22.95 13.89
CA ASN A 118 -1.42 -23.39 12.91
C ASN A 118 -1.46 -22.45 11.71
N LYS A 119 -0.53 -22.63 10.76
CA LYS A 119 -0.40 -21.79 9.58
C LYS A 119 -1.64 -21.75 8.70
N LYS A 120 -2.48 -22.76 8.68
CA LYS A 120 -3.70 -22.82 7.86
C LYS A 120 -4.86 -21.96 8.39
N SER A 121 -4.77 -21.46 9.63
CA SER A 121 -5.81 -20.62 10.25
C SER A 121 -5.67 -19.13 9.97
N TRP A 122 -4.77 -18.72 9.07
CA TRP A 122 -4.44 -17.33 8.85
C TRP A 122 -5.62 -16.45 8.41
N ASP A 123 -6.54 -16.98 7.60
CA ASP A 123 -7.72 -16.25 7.13
C ASP A 123 -8.66 -15.86 8.29
N GLY A 124 -8.94 -16.78 9.21
CA GLY A 124 -9.72 -16.49 10.41
C GLY A 124 -9.01 -15.56 11.40
N LYS A 125 -7.66 -15.48 11.32
CA LYS A 125 -6.84 -14.63 12.20
C LYS A 125 -6.62 -13.21 11.65
N ILE A 126 -6.90 -12.94 10.38
CA ILE A 126 -6.77 -11.60 9.75
C ILE A 126 -7.48 -10.54 10.59
N LYS A 127 -8.69 -10.80 11.07
CA LYS A 127 -9.45 -9.83 11.87
C LYS A 127 -8.74 -9.35 13.13
N TYR A 128 -7.99 -10.23 13.81
CA TYR A 128 -7.22 -9.86 14.99
C TYR A 128 -5.97 -9.09 14.65
N ALA A 129 -5.26 -9.51 13.58
CA ALA A 129 -4.11 -8.78 13.08
C ALA A 129 -4.51 -7.37 12.61
N LEU A 130 -5.64 -7.25 11.93
CA LEU A 130 -6.19 -5.99 11.46
C LEU A 130 -6.56 -5.07 12.62
N ARG A 131 -7.22 -5.60 13.66
CA ARG A 131 -7.53 -4.82 14.87
C ARG A 131 -6.24 -4.26 15.48
N ALA A 132 -5.22 -5.11 15.68
CA ALA A 132 -3.94 -4.68 16.23
C ALA A 132 -3.27 -3.59 15.35
N ASP A 133 -3.30 -3.76 14.01
CA ASP A 133 -2.74 -2.77 13.08
C ASP A 133 -3.45 -1.41 13.16
N ARG A 134 -4.79 -1.41 13.27
CA ARG A 134 -5.62 -0.20 13.31
C ARG A 134 -5.46 0.60 14.60
N ILE A 135 -5.16 -0.04 15.72
CA ILE A 135 -4.97 0.60 17.02
C ILE A 135 -3.50 0.88 17.36
N THR A 136 -2.58 0.47 16.49
CA THR A 136 -1.14 0.74 16.67
C THR A 136 -0.77 2.08 16.04
N LYS A 137 -0.12 2.94 16.81
CA LYS A 137 0.40 4.23 16.36
C LYS A 137 1.37 4.03 15.19
N LYS A 138 1.16 4.78 14.12
CA LYS A 138 2.03 4.74 12.93
C LYS A 138 3.07 5.85 13.02
N SER A 139 4.34 5.50 12.83
CA SER A 139 5.44 6.49 12.85
C SER A 139 5.31 7.59 11.79
N ALA A 140 4.61 7.28 10.68
CA ALA A 140 4.39 8.25 9.61
C ALA A 140 3.39 9.37 9.96
N THR A 141 2.42 9.11 10.83
CA THR A 141 1.34 10.04 11.17
C THR A 141 1.34 10.43 12.65
N GLU A 142 2.10 9.72 13.47
CA GLU A 142 2.09 9.78 14.94
C GLU A 142 0.72 9.55 15.58
N LYS A 143 -0.21 9.02 14.84
CA LYS A 143 -1.57 8.67 15.23
C LYS A 143 -1.89 7.22 14.86
N THR A 144 -2.92 6.66 15.47
CA THR A 144 -3.45 5.37 15.04
C THR A 144 -4.36 5.54 13.82
N PRO A 145 -4.46 4.54 12.93
CA PRO A 145 -5.44 4.55 11.84
C PRO A 145 -6.86 4.76 12.33
N PHE A 146 -7.19 4.20 13.48
CA PHE A 146 -8.53 4.32 14.07
C PHE A 146 -8.86 5.75 14.50
N GLU A 147 -7.94 6.45 15.19
CA GLU A 147 -8.10 7.86 15.55
C GLU A 147 -8.31 8.74 14.33
N LEU A 148 -7.48 8.56 13.27
CA LEU A 148 -7.58 9.37 12.05
C LEU A 148 -8.86 9.09 11.25
N MET A 149 -9.40 7.88 11.31
CA MET A 149 -10.61 7.49 10.61
C MET A 149 -11.86 7.97 11.36
N HIS A 150 -11.95 7.73 12.67
CA HIS A 150 -13.16 7.89 13.46
C HIS A 150 -13.14 9.09 14.41
N GLY A 151 -11.97 9.68 14.67
CA GLY A 151 -11.81 10.78 15.62
C GLY A 151 -11.86 10.36 17.09
N LEU A 152 -11.84 9.07 17.34
CA LEU A 152 -12.01 8.50 18.68
C LEU A 152 -10.84 7.59 19.03
N ILE A 153 -10.50 7.52 20.30
CA ILE A 153 -9.61 6.49 20.83
C ILE A 153 -10.40 5.18 20.96
N VAL A 154 -9.78 4.07 20.58
CA VAL A 154 -10.43 2.76 20.66
C VAL A 154 -10.66 2.38 22.11
N SER A 155 -11.90 2.12 22.48
CA SER A 155 -12.21 1.43 23.73
C SER A 155 -11.75 -0.03 23.64
N LEU A 156 -10.83 -0.42 24.52
CA LEU A 156 -10.35 -1.79 24.64
C LEU A 156 -11.30 -2.62 25.53
N PRO A 157 -11.35 -3.94 25.38
CA PRO A 157 -12.11 -4.79 26.29
C PRO A 157 -11.69 -4.52 27.75
N ILE A 158 -12.67 -4.54 28.65
CA ILE A 158 -12.52 -4.12 30.05
C ILE A 158 -11.37 -4.80 30.79
N TYR A 159 -11.08 -6.06 30.46
CA TYR A 159 -9.98 -6.83 31.07
C TYR A 159 -8.58 -6.37 30.61
N LEU A 160 -8.50 -5.54 29.54
CA LEU A 160 -7.25 -4.93 29.08
C LEU A 160 -7.07 -3.49 29.56
N GLN A 161 -8.09 -2.93 30.25
CA GLN A 161 -8.05 -1.60 30.81
C GLN A 161 -7.53 -1.66 32.24
N LEU A 162 -6.59 -0.80 32.56
CA LEU A 162 -6.19 -0.63 33.97
C LEU A 162 -7.38 -0.08 34.76
N PRO A 163 -7.60 -0.54 36.02
CA PRO A 163 -8.72 -0.09 36.86
C PRO A 163 -8.86 1.44 36.97
N ALA A 164 -7.74 2.16 37.05
CA ALA A 164 -7.72 3.62 37.10
C ALA A 164 -8.23 4.31 35.82
N MET A 165 -7.94 3.74 34.65
CA MET A 165 -8.45 4.25 33.35
C MET A 165 -9.94 3.98 33.19
N LYS A 166 -10.46 2.93 33.80
CA LYS A 166 -11.87 2.60 33.78
C LYS A 166 -12.69 3.64 34.55
N MET A 167 -12.22 4.10 35.72
CA MET A 167 -12.88 5.16 36.49
C MET A 167 -12.89 6.49 35.73
N LEU A 168 -11.83 6.82 35.02
CA LEU A 168 -11.77 8.04 34.20
C LEU A 168 -12.72 8.00 33.01
N GLN A 169 -12.88 6.85 32.36
CA GLN A 169 -13.82 6.71 31.24
C GLN A 169 -15.29 6.72 31.70
N GLU A 170 -15.60 6.14 32.85
CA GLU A 170 -16.95 6.23 33.43
C GLU A 170 -17.33 7.68 33.77
N TYR A 171 -16.35 8.50 34.18
CA TYR A 171 -16.57 9.92 34.47
C TYR A 171 -16.77 10.76 33.19
N GLU A 172 -16.07 10.44 32.11
CA GLU A 172 -16.20 11.14 30.82
C GLU A 172 -17.46 10.73 30.02
N MET A 173 -18.05 9.56 30.30
CA MET A 173 -19.25 9.10 29.60
C MET A 173 -20.56 9.76 30.06
N GLU A 174 -20.58 10.45 31.19
CA GLU A 174 -21.75 11.16 31.66
C GLU A 174 -22.03 12.51 30.95
N GLU A 175 -21.11 13.00 30.12
CA GLU A 175 -21.25 14.26 29.38
C GLU A 175 -21.29 14.09 27.86
N ASP A 176 -22.17 13.25 27.34
CA ASP A 176 -22.43 13.19 25.89
C ASP A 176 -23.33 14.35 25.44
N SER A 177 -22.86 15.58 25.64
CA SER A 177 -23.54 16.77 25.18
C SER A 177 -23.18 17.15 23.74
N VAL A 178 -24.13 17.72 22.98
CA VAL A 178 -23.88 18.20 21.59
C VAL A 178 -22.63 19.11 21.51
N PRO A 179 -22.33 20.01 22.45
CA PRO A 179 -21.08 20.78 22.48
C PRO A 179 -19.81 19.90 22.50
N ASN A 180 -19.80 18.80 23.27
CA ASN A 180 -18.66 17.90 23.34
C ASN A 180 -18.43 17.21 22.00
N ARG A 181 -19.50 16.85 21.30
CA ARG A 181 -19.40 16.24 19.96
C ARG A 181 -18.82 17.21 18.92
N ILE A 182 -19.22 18.48 18.98
CA ILE A 182 -18.66 19.53 18.11
C ILE A 182 -17.18 19.72 18.39
N ASN A 183 -16.78 19.79 19.66
CA ASN A 183 -15.37 19.90 20.06
C ASN A 183 -14.55 18.70 19.58
N GLN A 184 -15.07 17.48 19.69
CA GLN A 184 -14.42 16.27 19.16
C GLN A 184 -14.22 16.33 17.64
N ILE A 185 -15.17 16.89 16.88
CA ILE A 185 -15.03 17.04 15.41
C ILE A 185 -13.96 18.09 15.09
N ILE A 186 -13.93 19.22 15.81
CA ILE A 186 -12.90 20.25 15.64
C ILE A 186 -11.52 19.69 15.97
N GLU A 187 -11.40 18.96 17.08
CA GLU A 187 -10.16 18.30 17.48
C GLU A 187 -9.71 17.25 16.48
N LEU A 188 -10.64 16.50 15.88
CA LEU A 188 -10.33 15.56 14.82
C LEU A 188 -9.70 16.24 13.62
N ASP A 189 -10.25 17.36 13.17
CA ASP A 189 -9.70 18.12 12.05
C ASP A 189 -8.29 18.63 12.35
N GLU A 190 -8.06 19.14 13.56
CA GLU A 190 -6.73 19.57 14.00
C GLU A 190 -5.74 18.40 14.05
N ASN A 191 -6.16 17.26 14.60
CA ASN A 191 -5.36 16.03 14.65
C ASN A 191 -5.02 15.54 13.26
N ARG A 192 -5.95 15.61 12.30
CA ARG A 192 -5.70 15.26 10.90
C ARG A 192 -4.69 16.18 10.24
N ARG A 193 -4.77 17.49 10.46
CA ARG A 193 -3.79 18.48 9.95
C ARG A 193 -2.40 18.19 10.51
N LYS A 194 -2.26 17.99 11.82
CA LYS A 194 -0.98 17.64 12.45
C LYS A 194 -0.41 16.33 11.89
N ALA A 195 -1.25 15.31 11.70
CA ALA A 195 -0.84 14.04 11.11
C ALA A 195 -0.41 14.18 9.65
N LEU A 196 -1.08 15.03 8.87
CA LEU A 196 -0.70 15.32 7.49
C LEU A 196 0.67 15.99 7.42
N ASP A 197 0.90 17.04 8.22
CA ASP A 197 2.20 17.73 8.29
C ASP A 197 3.33 16.79 8.68
N HIS A 198 3.08 15.92 9.65
CA HIS A 198 4.05 14.91 10.06
C HIS A 198 4.34 13.90 8.94
N SER A 199 3.30 13.45 8.24
CA SER A 199 3.44 12.54 7.10
C SER A 199 4.27 13.16 5.96
N ILE A 200 4.03 14.44 5.63
CA ILE A 200 4.80 15.18 4.62
C ILE A 200 6.28 15.28 5.03
N ARG A 201 6.56 15.70 6.27
CA ARG A 201 7.94 15.80 6.78
C ARG A 201 8.66 14.44 6.76
N ASN A 202 7.95 13.37 7.11
CA ASN A 202 8.51 12.01 7.09
C ASN A 202 8.80 11.55 5.66
N GLN A 203 7.92 11.83 4.70
CA GLN A 203 8.15 11.53 3.28
C GLN A 203 9.36 12.30 2.74
N ASP A 204 9.50 13.59 3.06
CA ASP A 204 10.65 14.41 2.68
C ASP A 204 11.95 13.88 3.27
N LYS A 205 11.93 13.45 4.52
CA LYS A 205 13.09 12.81 5.18
C LYS A 205 13.51 11.52 4.46
N ILE A 206 12.54 10.66 4.13
CA ILE A 206 12.78 9.43 3.38
C ILE A 206 13.35 9.76 1.99
N LYS A 207 12.74 10.72 1.28
CA LYS A 207 13.20 11.17 -0.05
C LYS A 207 14.64 11.71 0.00
N ARG A 208 14.96 12.56 0.99
CA ARG A 208 16.33 13.08 1.18
C ARG A 208 17.33 11.97 1.48
N THR A 209 16.97 11.00 2.33
CA THR A 209 17.84 9.87 2.65
C THR A 209 18.08 8.97 1.43
N PHE A 210 17.04 8.71 0.65
CA PHE A 210 17.14 7.93 -0.59
C PHE A 210 18.03 8.66 -1.61
N ASN A 211 17.80 9.96 -1.82
CA ASN A 211 18.58 10.77 -2.79
C ASN A 211 20.06 10.88 -2.39
N LYS A 212 20.39 10.88 -1.09
CA LYS A 212 21.79 10.84 -0.64
C LYS A 212 22.52 9.55 -1.03
N SER A 213 21.79 8.42 -1.08
CA SER A 213 22.35 7.13 -1.47
C SER A 213 22.26 6.85 -2.97
N ALA A 214 21.42 7.56 -3.69
CA ALA A 214 21.29 7.47 -5.14
C ALA A 214 22.47 8.20 -5.79
N ARG A 215 23.37 7.46 -6.45
CA ARG A 215 24.38 8.05 -7.33
C ARG A 215 23.66 8.55 -8.57
N SER A 216 23.57 9.87 -8.72
CA SER A 216 23.11 10.50 -9.97
C SER A 216 24.09 10.09 -11.09
N ARG A 217 23.62 9.32 -12.06
CA ARG A 217 24.31 9.17 -13.34
C ARG A 217 23.66 10.17 -14.29
N PRO A 218 24.43 11.02 -14.95
CA PRO A 218 23.90 12.01 -15.88
C PRO A 218 23.57 11.32 -17.22
N PHE A 219 22.48 10.54 -17.26
CA PHE A 219 21.95 10.05 -18.52
C PHE A 219 21.20 11.17 -19.24
N GLN A 220 21.43 11.28 -20.55
CA GLN A 220 20.79 12.27 -21.41
C GLN A 220 19.89 11.60 -22.45
N ILE A 221 18.95 12.39 -23.00
CA ILE A 221 18.16 11.94 -24.15
C ILE A 221 19.10 11.67 -25.31
N GLY A 222 18.96 10.52 -25.95
CA GLY A 222 19.83 10.04 -27.02
C GLY A 222 20.92 9.05 -26.55
N ASP A 223 21.14 8.91 -25.25
CA ASP A 223 22.12 7.95 -24.75
C ASP A 223 21.68 6.51 -25.05
N THR A 224 22.67 5.70 -25.45
CA THR A 224 22.48 4.26 -25.62
C THR A 224 22.83 3.53 -24.32
N ILE A 225 21.91 2.75 -23.80
CA ILE A 225 22.05 2.07 -22.52
C ILE A 225 21.72 0.58 -22.59
N LEU A 226 22.21 -0.15 -21.60
CA LEU A 226 21.81 -1.53 -21.34
C LEU A 226 20.93 -1.60 -20.12
N LEU A 227 19.88 -2.43 -20.19
CA LEU A 227 18.94 -2.64 -19.11
C LEU A 227 19.28 -3.94 -18.36
N TRP A 228 19.45 -3.85 -17.04
CA TRP A 228 19.64 -5.02 -16.19
C TRP A 228 18.33 -5.78 -15.96
N ASP A 229 18.27 -7.07 -16.35
CA ASP A 229 17.09 -7.93 -16.14
C ASP A 229 17.08 -8.56 -14.74
N LYS A 230 16.57 -7.83 -13.79
CA LYS A 230 16.43 -8.27 -12.39
C LYS A 230 15.53 -9.52 -12.23
N ARG A 231 14.65 -9.82 -13.20
CA ARG A 231 13.78 -11.01 -13.15
C ARG A 231 14.57 -12.30 -13.33
N ARG A 232 15.66 -12.23 -14.09
CA ARG A 232 16.56 -13.37 -14.33
C ARG A 232 17.59 -13.55 -13.23
N GLU A 233 17.80 -12.56 -12.36
CA GLU A 233 18.74 -12.64 -11.24
C GLU A 233 18.35 -13.66 -10.15
N LYS A 234 17.11 -14.16 -10.17
CA LYS A 234 16.63 -15.15 -9.17
C LYS A 234 17.28 -16.52 -9.36
N PRO A 235 17.79 -17.17 -8.26
CA PRO A 235 18.36 -18.50 -8.31
C PRO A 235 17.42 -19.51 -9.00
N GLY A 236 17.95 -20.29 -9.95
CA GLY A 236 17.22 -21.32 -10.69
C GLY A 236 16.53 -20.87 -11.98
N ARG A 237 16.57 -19.58 -12.35
CA ARG A 237 16.05 -19.08 -13.63
C ARG A 237 17.11 -18.75 -14.67
N ASN A 238 18.37 -18.59 -14.26
CA ASN A 238 19.47 -18.31 -15.18
C ASN A 238 20.26 -19.55 -15.49
N ARG A 239 20.60 -19.73 -16.77
CA ARG A 239 21.70 -20.60 -17.16
C ARG A 239 23.02 -19.87 -16.89
N LYS A 240 24.07 -20.64 -16.58
CA LYS A 240 25.36 -20.09 -16.11
C LYS A 240 26.03 -19.08 -17.04
N PHE A 241 25.56 -18.94 -18.28
CA PHE A 241 26.10 -18.07 -19.33
C PHE A 241 25.06 -17.10 -19.92
N ASP A 242 23.86 -16.98 -19.35
CA ASP A 242 22.85 -16.04 -19.85
C ASP A 242 23.26 -14.61 -19.50
N SER A 243 23.24 -13.71 -20.49
CA SER A 243 23.41 -12.29 -20.24
C SER A 243 22.24 -11.74 -19.43
N LEU A 244 22.54 -11.01 -18.36
CA LEU A 244 21.57 -10.29 -17.56
C LEU A 244 21.30 -8.87 -18.10
N TRP A 245 22.05 -8.46 -19.09
CA TRP A 245 21.91 -7.18 -19.77
C TRP A 245 21.09 -7.33 -21.03
N LEU A 246 20.04 -6.52 -21.15
CA LEU A 246 19.15 -6.43 -22.29
C LEU A 246 19.43 -5.14 -23.06
N GLY A 247 19.23 -5.14 -24.34
CA GLY A 247 19.43 -4.00 -25.22
C GLY A 247 20.50 -4.22 -26.29
N PRO A 248 21.03 -3.16 -26.89
CA PRO A 248 20.96 -1.74 -26.47
C PRO A 248 19.60 -1.08 -26.66
N TYR A 249 19.32 -0.07 -25.82
CA TYR A 249 18.15 0.82 -25.89
C TYR A 249 18.58 2.27 -25.95
N ILE A 250 17.74 3.13 -26.54
CA ILE A 250 17.98 4.57 -26.62
C ILE A 250 17.01 5.30 -25.67
N ILE A 251 17.52 6.25 -24.89
CA ILE A 251 16.69 7.12 -24.07
C ILE A 251 16.02 8.15 -24.99
N TYR A 252 14.69 8.16 -25.05
CA TYR A 252 13.99 9.14 -25.86
C TYR A 252 13.29 10.23 -25.03
N ASP A 253 13.04 9.99 -23.74
CA ASP A 253 12.43 10.98 -22.83
C ASP A 253 12.76 10.66 -21.37
N VAL A 254 12.58 11.67 -20.50
CA VAL A 254 12.79 11.56 -19.05
C VAL A 254 11.45 11.69 -18.37
N ALA A 255 10.97 10.60 -17.77
CA ALA A 255 9.65 10.56 -17.13
C ALA A 255 9.61 11.22 -15.75
N ASP A 256 10.71 11.12 -14.96
CA ASP A 256 10.87 11.72 -13.61
C ASP A 256 12.36 11.68 -13.23
N THR A 257 12.70 12.26 -12.07
CA THR A 257 14.07 12.23 -11.53
C THR A 257 14.61 10.80 -11.50
N ASN A 258 15.52 10.49 -12.41
CA ASN A 258 16.17 9.19 -12.58
C ASN A 258 15.27 8.08 -13.18
N SER A 259 14.21 8.43 -13.90
CA SER A 259 13.33 7.50 -14.62
C SER A 259 13.27 7.87 -16.10
N PHE A 260 13.57 6.91 -16.98
CA PHE A 260 13.80 7.13 -18.40
C PHE A 260 12.86 6.29 -19.25
N LEU A 261 12.37 6.87 -20.33
CA LEU A 261 11.59 6.20 -21.36
C LEU A 261 12.54 5.74 -22.47
N LEU A 262 12.40 4.47 -22.87
CA LEU A 262 13.36 3.81 -23.75
C LEU A 262 12.70 3.37 -25.07
N ASN A 263 13.48 3.47 -26.16
CA ASN A 263 13.18 2.85 -27.44
C ASN A 263 14.14 1.70 -27.71
N THR A 264 13.69 0.69 -28.46
CA THR A 264 14.60 -0.27 -29.10
C THR A 264 15.37 0.41 -30.23
N MET A 265 16.41 -0.25 -30.75
CA MET A 265 17.17 0.27 -31.91
C MET A 265 16.32 0.36 -33.18
N GLU A 266 15.22 -0.40 -33.24
CA GLU A 266 14.24 -0.38 -34.34
C GLU A 266 13.18 0.73 -34.16
N GLY A 267 13.22 1.51 -33.06
CA GLY A 267 12.32 2.62 -32.78
C GLY A 267 11.03 2.25 -32.04
N GLU A 268 10.89 0.99 -31.60
CA GLU A 268 9.75 0.57 -30.78
C GLU A 268 9.88 1.10 -29.34
N ARG A 269 8.81 1.69 -28.82
CA ARG A 269 8.76 2.24 -27.46
C ARG A 269 8.54 1.16 -26.42
N LEU A 270 9.35 1.13 -25.38
CA LEU A 270 9.03 0.34 -24.20
C LEU A 270 7.81 0.94 -23.49
N LEU A 271 6.88 0.07 -23.10
CA LEU A 271 5.60 0.46 -22.44
C LEU A 271 5.76 1.12 -21.08
N PHE A 272 6.89 0.94 -20.41
CA PHE A 272 7.09 1.40 -19.04
C PHE A 272 8.42 2.11 -18.87
N PRO A 273 8.46 3.21 -18.08
CA PRO A 273 9.71 3.87 -17.76
C PRO A 273 10.64 2.96 -16.93
N VAL A 274 11.92 3.14 -17.12
CA VAL A 274 12.99 2.37 -16.47
C VAL A 274 13.80 3.29 -15.57
N ASN A 275 14.18 2.80 -14.39
CA ASN A 275 14.96 3.58 -13.44
C ASN A 275 16.46 3.45 -13.75
N GLY A 276 17.17 4.58 -13.84
CA GLY A 276 18.63 4.64 -13.96
C GLY A 276 19.28 4.35 -12.60
N LYS A 277 20.06 3.29 -12.53
CA LYS A 277 20.90 2.97 -11.37
C LYS A 277 22.38 3.10 -11.70
#